data_3892e483f6fa80609eff20133dbda1e7
#
_entry.id   3892e483f6fa80609eff20133dbda1e7
#
_cell.length_a   1.000
_cell.length_b   1.000
_cell.length_c   1.000
_cell.angle_alpha   90.00
_cell.angle_beta   90.00
_cell.angle_gamma   90.00
#
_symmetry.space_group_name_H-M   'P 1'
#
loop_
_entity.id
_entity.type
_entity.pdbx_description
1 polymer ?
#
loop_
_entity_poly.entity_id
_entity_poly.type
_entity_poly.pdbx_seq_one_letter_code
_entity_poly.pdbx_strand_id
1 'polypeptide(L)'
;LVIIDEEHENSFKQQDPAPRYHARSAAIVLASMYPEAKVLLGTATPSMESYYNAQQGKYGLVELKTRFKDIQLPEIQVVDVKDLRHRKMMTGAYSPQLLAAVREALKNGEQAILFQNRRGFAPMIECKVCGWVPKCKNCDVSLTLHKSINLLTCHYCGFTYPVPTECPNCGSTELMGRGIGTERIEDQIAEIFPEARIARMDLDTTRTRNAYERLISDFSSGKTNLLIGTQMISKGLDFDKVSVVGILNADSMLNYPDFRAYEHAFMMMAQVSGRAGRKGKRGLVILQTKNPTLPIISQVVHNDYEALFKGILEERRMFHYPPFFHLINVFLKHKNEKICQQASLELGKTLRGWFGERVLGPDKPAVARVKNMNIRKIVLKLENGIDQKKVREYLKYAQTMMLKDPRYGALQIYYDVDPQ
;
A
#
# COMPACT_ATOMS: atom_id res chain seq x y z
N LEU A 1 -22.07 20.24 7.88
CA LEU A 1 -21.16 19.26 8.50
C LEU A 1 -20.62 18.31 7.44
N VAL A 2 -19.29 18.15 7.40
CA VAL A 2 -18.60 17.16 6.56
C VAL A 2 -17.95 16.16 7.52
N ILE A 3 -18.21 14.86 7.31
CA ILE A 3 -17.62 13.78 8.11
C ILE A 3 -16.76 12.93 7.17
N ILE A 4 -15.50 12.73 7.55
CA ILE A 4 -14.55 11.91 6.80
C ILE A 4 -14.07 10.81 7.75
N ASP A 5 -14.57 9.61 7.55
CA ASP A 5 -14.15 8.43 8.28
C ASP A 5 -12.90 7.84 7.64
N GLU A 6 -12.02 7.25 8.46
CA GLU A 6 -10.71 6.74 8.06
C GLU A 6 -9.90 7.77 7.24
N GLU A 7 -9.75 8.98 7.78
CA GLU A 7 -9.17 10.15 7.10
C GLU A 7 -7.78 9.90 6.50
N HIS A 8 -7.06 8.91 7.04
CA HIS A 8 -5.71 8.50 6.62
C HIS A 8 -5.70 7.69 5.31
N GLU A 9 -6.86 7.30 4.80
CA GLU A 9 -6.97 6.40 3.66
C GLU A 9 -6.39 7.00 2.37
N ASN A 10 -5.44 6.28 1.76
CA ASN A 10 -4.82 6.69 0.49
C ASN A 10 -5.82 6.75 -0.68
N SER A 11 -6.96 6.08 -0.56
CA SER A 11 -8.01 6.11 -1.58
C SER A 11 -8.67 7.46 -1.76
N PHE A 12 -8.51 8.39 -0.81
CA PHE A 12 -8.92 9.79 -0.96
C PHE A 12 -8.03 10.58 -1.94
N LYS A 13 -6.88 10.07 -2.31
CA LYS A 13 -6.02 10.68 -3.33
C LYS A 13 -6.36 10.17 -4.72
N GLN A 14 -6.87 11.04 -5.59
CA GLN A 14 -7.06 10.73 -6.99
C GLN A 14 -5.70 10.77 -7.71
N GLN A 15 -5.29 9.66 -8.29
CA GLN A 15 -4.05 9.55 -9.04
C GLN A 15 -4.25 9.77 -10.55
N ASP A 16 -5.35 9.23 -11.10
CA ASP A 16 -5.70 9.33 -12.50
C ASP A 16 -7.23 9.20 -12.66
N PRO A 17 -7.90 10.00 -13.49
CA PRO A 17 -7.37 11.12 -14.29
C PRO A 17 -7.05 12.38 -13.46
N ALA A 18 -6.52 13.41 -14.13
CA ALA A 18 -6.44 14.74 -13.52
C ALA A 18 -7.86 15.33 -13.32
N PRO A 19 -8.05 16.22 -12.33
CA PRO A 19 -7.07 16.75 -11.37
C PRO A 19 -6.72 15.75 -10.27
N ARG A 20 -5.43 15.70 -9.89
CA ARG A 20 -4.89 14.78 -8.86
C ARG A 20 -5.06 15.39 -7.47
N TYR A 21 -6.29 15.59 -7.05
CA TYR A 21 -6.61 16.16 -5.74
C TYR A 21 -6.68 15.08 -4.65
N HIS A 22 -6.59 15.51 -3.41
CA HIS A 22 -6.87 14.69 -2.25
C HIS A 22 -8.26 15.05 -1.71
N ALA A 23 -9.21 14.11 -1.72
CA ALA A 23 -10.61 14.40 -1.40
C ALA A 23 -10.79 14.95 0.02
N ARG A 24 -10.07 14.41 1.03
CA ARG A 24 -10.06 14.96 2.40
C ARG A 24 -9.66 16.43 2.40
N SER A 25 -8.54 16.78 1.78
CA SER A 25 -8.05 18.16 1.75
C SER A 25 -8.98 19.09 0.98
N ALA A 26 -9.53 18.62 -0.14
CA ALA A 26 -10.52 19.37 -0.92
C ALA A 26 -11.80 19.64 -0.13
N ALA A 27 -12.29 18.66 0.63
CA ALA A 27 -13.46 18.80 1.49
C ALA A 27 -13.23 19.81 2.63
N ILE A 28 -12.04 19.84 3.24
CA ILE A 28 -11.67 20.83 4.26
C ILE A 28 -11.67 22.23 3.65
N VAL A 29 -11.04 22.40 2.47
CA VAL A 29 -11.02 23.69 1.76
C VAL A 29 -12.43 24.12 1.38
N LEU A 30 -13.25 23.22 0.84
CA LEU A 30 -14.64 23.53 0.51
C LEU A 30 -15.43 23.97 1.74
N ALA A 31 -15.30 23.28 2.85
CA ALA A 31 -15.97 23.62 4.09
C ALA A 31 -15.53 25.01 4.60
N SER A 32 -14.25 25.37 4.47
CA SER A 32 -13.73 26.67 4.91
C SER A 32 -14.32 27.86 4.15
N MET A 33 -14.95 27.64 3.00
CA MET A 33 -15.66 28.69 2.25
C MET A 33 -17.03 29.03 2.85
N TYR A 34 -17.51 28.26 3.81
CA TYR A 34 -18.80 28.45 4.48
C TYR A 34 -18.60 28.64 5.98
N PRO A 35 -18.91 29.80 6.56
CA PRO A 35 -18.58 30.13 7.98
C PRO A 35 -19.16 29.13 9.00
N GLU A 36 -20.36 28.59 8.72
CA GLU A 36 -21.03 27.65 9.63
C GLU A 36 -20.66 26.18 9.39
N ALA A 37 -19.84 25.90 8.38
CA ALA A 37 -19.45 24.52 8.10
C ALA A 37 -18.47 23.98 9.13
N LYS A 38 -18.65 22.72 9.50
CA LYS A 38 -17.75 21.98 10.38
C LYS A 38 -17.24 20.73 9.66
N VAL A 39 -16.02 20.34 9.97
CA VAL A 39 -15.40 19.11 9.44
C VAL A 39 -15.01 18.22 10.61
N LEU A 40 -15.40 16.96 10.55
CA LEU A 40 -15.01 15.93 11.48
C LEU A 40 -14.15 14.90 10.74
N LEU A 41 -12.93 14.71 11.19
CA LEU A 41 -12.02 13.67 10.71
C LEU A 41 -11.99 12.54 11.73
N GLY A 42 -12.40 11.35 11.35
CA GLY A 42 -12.43 10.17 12.21
C GLY A 42 -11.38 9.15 11.78
N THR A 43 -10.67 8.56 12.75
CA THR A 43 -9.72 7.47 12.48
C THR A 43 -9.20 6.86 13.79
N ALA A 44 -8.82 5.59 13.75
CA ALA A 44 -8.08 4.94 14.83
C ALA A 44 -6.55 5.15 14.71
N THR A 45 -6.08 5.46 13.51
CA THR A 45 -4.66 5.63 13.17
C THR A 45 -4.52 6.88 12.29
N PRO A 46 -4.43 8.08 12.87
CA PRO A 46 -4.37 9.33 12.12
C PRO A 46 -3.23 9.37 11.11
N SER A 47 -3.41 10.12 10.02
CA SER A 47 -2.27 10.46 9.17
C SER A 47 -1.32 11.42 9.91
N MET A 48 -0.02 11.31 9.65
CA MET A 48 0.98 12.16 10.31
C MET A 48 0.67 13.64 10.13
N GLU A 49 0.16 14.03 8.96
CA GLU A 49 -0.19 15.41 8.65
C GLU A 49 -1.40 15.91 9.45
N SER A 50 -2.46 15.10 9.58
CA SER A 50 -3.66 15.48 10.34
C SER A 50 -3.38 15.55 11.83
N TYR A 51 -2.67 14.58 12.37
CA TYR A 51 -2.31 14.56 13.77
C TYR A 51 -1.34 15.70 14.13
N TYR A 52 -0.35 15.99 13.26
CA TYR A 52 0.53 17.14 13.42
C TYR A 52 -0.26 18.46 13.42
N ASN A 53 -1.22 18.65 12.52
CA ASN A 53 -2.07 19.84 12.50
C ASN A 53 -2.90 19.98 13.77
N ALA A 54 -3.38 18.87 14.33
CA ALA A 54 -4.09 18.87 15.62
C ALA A 54 -3.15 19.25 16.77
N GLN A 55 -1.94 18.69 16.82
CA GLN A 55 -0.91 19.04 17.81
C GLN A 55 -0.48 20.52 17.73
N GLN A 56 -0.50 21.10 16.53
CA GLN A 56 -0.20 22.54 16.33
C GLN A 56 -1.40 23.45 16.58
N GLY A 57 -2.53 22.92 17.05
CA GLY A 57 -3.74 23.69 17.34
C GLY A 57 -4.50 24.19 16.10
N LYS A 58 -4.15 23.73 14.89
CA LYS A 58 -4.91 24.03 13.67
C LYS A 58 -6.24 23.29 13.61
N TYR A 59 -6.31 22.09 14.21
CA TYR A 59 -7.51 21.29 14.37
C TYR A 59 -7.78 21.06 15.86
N GLY A 60 -9.05 20.94 16.24
CA GLY A 60 -9.42 20.43 17.55
C GLY A 60 -9.12 18.94 17.60
N LEU A 61 -8.57 18.45 18.71
CA LEU A 61 -8.28 17.03 18.93
C LEU A 61 -9.21 16.48 20.01
N VAL A 62 -9.89 15.38 19.67
CA VAL A 62 -10.66 14.57 20.60
C VAL A 62 -10.15 13.15 20.56
N GLU A 63 -9.63 12.66 21.67
CA GLU A 63 -9.12 11.31 21.82
C GLU A 63 -10.09 10.42 22.58
N LEU A 64 -10.56 9.35 21.94
CA LEU A 64 -11.33 8.30 22.57
C LEU A 64 -10.39 7.21 23.07
N LYS A 65 -10.04 7.23 24.36
CA LYS A 65 -9.05 6.32 24.96
C LYS A 65 -9.62 4.98 25.38
N THR A 66 -10.93 4.86 25.48
CA THR A 66 -11.63 3.62 25.85
C THR A 66 -12.44 3.11 24.67
N ARG A 67 -12.44 1.80 24.46
CA ARG A 67 -13.28 1.15 23.47
C ARG A 67 -14.71 1.02 23.98
N PHE A 68 -15.66 1.04 23.06
CA PHE A 68 -17.06 0.75 23.39
C PHE A 68 -17.18 -0.60 24.10
N LYS A 69 -17.88 -0.64 25.24
CA LYS A 69 -18.03 -1.83 26.11
C LYS A 69 -16.71 -2.40 26.65
N ASP A 70 -15.68 -1.58 26.83
CA ASP A 70 -14.38 -1.96 27.40
C ASP A 70 -13.71 -3.18 26.73
N ILE A 71 -13.98 -3.39 25.45
CA ILE A 71 -13.39 -4.49 24.68
C ILE A 71 -11.87 -4.33 24.64
N GLN A 72 -11.14 -5.32 25.14
CA GLN A 72 -9.68 -5.33 25.15
C GLN A 72 -9.10 -5.41 23.73
N LEU A 73 -7.93 -4.80 23.53
CA LEU A 73 -7.13 -5.01 22.32
C LEU A 73 -6.73 -6.48 22.21
N PRO A 74 -6.62 -7.02 20.99
CA PRO A 74 -6.15 -8.39 20.80
C PRO A 74 -4.73 -8.55 21.35
N GLU A 75 -4.38 -9.76 21.72
CA GLU A 75 -3.01 -10.12 22.01
C GLU A 75 -2.23 -10.27 20.71
N ILE A 76 -1.06 -9.64 20.61
CA ILE A 76 -0.21 -9.76 19.43
C ILE A 76 1.04 -10.56 19.81
N GLN A 77 1.12 -11.76 19.26
CA GLN A 77 2.30 -12.62 19.38
C GLN A 77 3.20 -12.42 18.15
N VAL A 78 4.39 -11.91 18.38
CA VAL A 78 5.40 -11.73 17.34
C VAL A 78 6.18 -13.04 17.16
N VAL A 79 6.33 -13.45 15.89
CA VAL A 79 7.04 -14.68 15.52
C VAL A 79 8.21 -14.35 14.62
N ASP A 80 9.43 -14.73 15.05
CA ASP A 80 10.66 -14.63 14.25
C ASP A 80 10.70 -15.77 13.21
N VAL A 81 10.30 -15.43 11.97
CA VAL A 81 10.31 -16.42 10.88
C VAL A 81 11.73 -16.69 10.35
N LYS A 82 12.72 -15.86 10.66
CA LYS A 82 14.12 -16.10 10.28
C LYS A 82 14.71 -17.23 11.11
N ASP A 83 14.52 -17.19 12.43
CA ASP A 83 14.93 -18.25 13.35
C ASP A 83 14.22 -19.57 13.03
N LEU A 84 12.90 -19.55 12.89
CA LEU A 84 12.12 -20.75 12.57
C LEU A 84 12.50 -21.38 11.22
N ARG A 85 12.87 -20.59 10.22
CA ARG A 85 13.37 -21.11 8.93
C ARG A 85 14.75 -21.77 9.10
N HIS A 86 15.62 -21.16 9.87
CA HIS A 86 16.93 -21.74 10.18
C HIS A 86 16.78 -23.10 10.87
N ARG A 87 15.83 -23.23 11.79
CA ARG A 87 15.48 -24.48 12.48
C ARG A 87 14.62 -25.44 11.66
N LYS A 88 14.28 -25.10 10.41
CA LYS A 88 13.41 -25.91 9.52
C LYS A 88 12.01 -26.21 10.10
N MET A 89 11.51 -25.34 10.96
CA MET A 89 10.22 -25.50 11.64
C MET A 89 9.03 -24.89 10.88
N MET A 90 9.29 -24.14 9.80
CA MET A 90 8.23 -23.51 8.99
C MET A 90 7.60 -24.51 8.03
N THR A 91 6.27 -24.48 7.92
CA THR A 91 5.52 -25.17 6.88
C THR A 91 5.18 -24.15 5.78
N GLY A 92 6.00 -24.09 4.74
CA GLY A 92 5.86 -23.07 3.70
C GLY A 92 6.04 -21.64 4.25
N ALA A 93 4.97 -20.86 4.23
CA ALA A 93 4.94 -19.48 4.74
C ALA A 93 4.44 -19.38 6.19
N TYR A 94 4.09 -20.50 6.82
CA TYR A 94 3.35 -20.54 8.08
C TYR A 94 4.22 -21.03 9.22
N SER A 95 4.21 -20.30 10.33
CA SER A 95 4.86 -20.72 11.57
C SER A 95 4.01 -21.76 12.30
N PRO A 96 4.63 -22.64 13.13
CA PRO A 96 3.90 -23.57 13.97
C PRO A 96 2.86 -22.90 14.87
N GLN A 97 3.20 -21.73 15.42
CA GLN A 97 2.32 -20.93 16.28
C GLN A 97 1.04 -20.49 15.51
N LEU A 98 1.22 -20.00 14.27
CA LEU A 98 0.09 -19.61 13.43
C LEU A 98 -0.80 -20.80 13.10
N LEU A 99 -0.22 -21.93 12.68
CA LEU A 99 -0.98 -23.12 12.35
C LEU A 99 -1.71 -23.70 13.56
N ALA A 100 -1.09 -23.68 14.73
CA ALA A 100 -1.74 -24.11 15.97
C ALA A 100 -2.93 -23.20 16.33
N ALA A 101 -2.76 -21.89 16.28
CA ALA A 101 -3.83 -20.93 16.58
C ALA A 101 -5.01 -21.07 15.62
N VAL A 102 -4.76 -21.20 14.30
CA VAL A 102 -5.82 -21.42 13.31
C VAL A 102 -6.54 -22.73 13.55
N ARG A 103 -5.83 -23.82 13.84
CA ARG A 103 -6.42 -25.13 14.12
C ARG A 103 -7.33 -25.08 15.33
N GLU A 104 -6.90 -24.40 16.38
CA GLU A 104 -7.69 -24.25 17.61
C GLU A 104 -8.97 -23.42 17.35
N ALA A 105 -8.86 -22.31 16.62
CA ALA A 105 -10.01 -21.49 16.24
C ALA A 105 -11.05 -22.31 15.45
N LEU A 106 -10.61 -23.04 14.41
CA LEU A 106 -11.50 -23.86 13.58
C LEU A 106 -12.16 -24.97 14.40
N LYS A 107 -11.41 -25.64 15.31
CA LYS A 107 -11.93 -26.69 16.20
C LYS A 107 -13.01 -26.15 17.14
N ASN A 108 -12.88 -24.90 17.60
CA ASN A 108 -13.84 -24.24 18.48
C ASN A 108 -15.04 -23.64 17.71
N GLY A 109 -15.14 -23.84 16.39
CA GLY A 109 -16.19 -23.26 15.56
C GLY A 109 -16.06 -21.75 15.37
N GLU A 110 -14.88 -21.20 15.67
CA GLU A 110 -14.52 -19.82 15.48
C GLU A 110 -13.94 -19.59 14.06
N GLN A 111 -13.65 -18.34 13.73
CA GLN A 111 -13.15 -17.96 12.42
C GLN A 111 -11.72 -17.40 12.50
N ALA A 112 -10.96 -17.59 11.42
CA ALA A 112 -9.63 -17.04 11.29
C ALA A 112 -9.48 -16.19 10.02
N ILE A 113 -8.60 -15.18 10.10
CA ILE A 113 -8.20 -14.34 8.97
C ILE A 113 -6.70 -14.51 8.73
N LEU A 114 -6.31 -14.76 7.48
CA LEU A 114 -4.92 -14.74 7.06
C LEU A 114 -4.69 -13.52 6.16
N PHE A 115 -3.92 -12.58 6.67
CA PHE A 115 -3.61 -11.34 5.99
C PHE A 115 -2.27 -11.44 5.25
N GLN A 116 -2.30 -11.17 3.95
CA GLN A 116 -1.12 -11.05 3.10
C GLN A 116 -1.11 -9.69 2.41
N ASN A 117 -0.13 -8.85 2.71
CA ASN A 117 0.02 -7.62 1.94
C ASN A 117 0.53 -7.94 0.53
N ARG A 118 -0.30 -7.65 -0.50
CA ARG A 118 0.01 -7.96 -1.90
C ARG A 118 1.00 -6.98 -2.55
N ARG A 119 1.27 -5.82 -1.95
CA ARG A 119 2.19 -4.84 -2.54
C ARG A 119 3.61 -5.42 -2.57
N GLY A 120 4.08 -5.78 -3.78
CA GLY A 120 5.42 -6.31 -4.04
C GLY A 120 5.53 -7.81 -4.37
N PHE A 121 4.46 -8.60 -4.22
CA PHE A 121 4.47 -10.03 -4.54
C PHE A 121 3.29 -10.43 -5.45
N ALA A 122 3.26 -9.85 -6.66
CA ALA A 122 2.41 -10.43 -7.70
C ALA A 122 2.93 -11.85 -8.04
N PRO A 123 2.07 -12.87 -8.13
CA PRO A 123 2.50 -14.18 -8.59
C PRO A 123 3.08 -14.03 -9.99
N MET A 124 4.34 -14.39 -10.16
CA MET A 124 5.07 -14.32 -11.41
C MET A 124 5.64 -15.70 -11.76
N ILE A 125 5.96 -15.90 -13.01
CA ILE A 125 6.71 -17.08 -13.46
C ILE A 125 8.20 -16.74 -13.40
N GLU A 126 9.01 -17.69 -12.97
CA GLU A 126 10.47 -17.62 -13.03
C GLU A 126 11.02 -18.94 -13.56
N CYS A 127 11.98 -18.86 -14.44
CA CYS A 127 12.74 -20.03 -14.87
C CYS A 127 13.70 -20.47 -13.76
N LYS A 128 13.62 -21.72 -13.32
CA LYS A 128 14.52 -22.28 -12.30
C LYS A 128 15.98 -22.33 -12.74
N VAL A 129 16.22 -22.46 -14.04
CA VAL A 129 17.57 -22.63 -14.58
C VAL A 129 18.30 -21.31 -14.74
N CYS A 130 17.66 -20.30 -15.35
CA CYS A 130 18.33 -19.04 -15.69
C CYS A 130 17.79 -17.79 -14.96
N GLY A 131 16.75 -17.96 -14.11
CA GLY A 131 16.16 -16.84 -13.37
C GLY A 131 15.31 -15.89 -14.24
N TRP A 132 15.02 -16.24 -15.49
CA TRP A 132 14.20 -15.39 -16.36
C TRP A 132 12.80 -15.21 -15.81
N VAL A 133 12.33 -13.94 -15.85
CA VAL A 133 10.97 -13.54 -15.44
C VAL A 133 10.30 -12.82 -16.61
N PRO A 134 9.07 -13.19 -17.00
CA PRO A 134 8.35 -12.52 -18.08
C PRO A 134 8.05 -11.06 -17.72
N LYS A 135 8.41 -10.16 -18.64
CA LYS A 135 8.14 -8.71 -18.53
C LYS A 135 7.14 -8.27 -19.58
N CYS A 136 6.40 -7.21 -19.27
CA CYS A 136 5.51 -6.59 -20.23
C CYS A 136 6.29 -5.94 -21.37
N LYS A 137 5.83 -6.12 -22.62
CA LYS A 137 6.45 -5.47 -23.79
C LYS A 137 6.27 -3.94 -23.79
N ASN A 138 5.16 -3.46 -23.18
CA ASN A 138 4.76 -2.05 -23.19
C ASN A 138 5.11 -1.29 -21.91
N CYS A 139 5.43 -2.01 -20.82
CA CYS A 139 5.67 -1.45 -19.49
C CYS A 139 6.94 -2.07 -18.89
N ASP A 140 7.60 -1.31 -18.04
CA ASP A 140 8.81 -1.77 -17.36
C ASP A 140 8.45 -2.51 -16.05
N VAL A 141 7.62 -3.53 -16.17
CA VAL A 141 7.13 -4.34 -15.03
C VAL A 141 7.07 -5.81 -15.40
N SER A 142 7.23 -6.68 -14.40
CA SER A 142 6.97 -8.11 -14.53
C SER A 142 5.48 -8.37 -14.72
N LEU A 143 5.16 -9.45 -15.42
CA LEU A 143 3.78 -9.89 -15.62
C LEU A 143 3.29 -10.71 -14.45
N THR A 144 2.03 -10.55 -14.11
CA THR A 144 1.34 -11.32 -13.06
C THR A 144 0.70 -12.56 -13.65
N LEU A 145 0.95 -13.73 -13.07
CA LEU A 145 0.30 -14.97 -13.42
C LEU A 145 -1.11 -15.04 -12.80
N HIS A 146 -2.13 -15.21 -13.63
CA HIS A 146 -3.50 -15.53 -13.21
C HIS A 146 -3.77 -17.01 -13.52
N LYS A 147 -3.59 -17.87 -12.52
CA LYS A 147 -3.72 -19.34 -12.68
C LYS A 147 -5.11 -19.75 -13.17
N SER A 148 -6.17 -19.12 -12.68
CA SER A 148 -7.57 -19.45 -13.02
C SER A 148 -7.88 -19.35 -14.52
N ILE A 149 -7.18 -18.48 -15.24
CA ILE A 149 -7.35 -18.25 -16.68
C ILE A 149 -6.09 -18.64 -17.48
N ASN A 150 -5.04 -19.11 -16.79
CA ASN A 150 -3.74 -19.48 -17.35
C ASN A 150 -3.12 -18.40 -18.26
N LEU A 151 -3.18 -17.14 -17.82
CA LEU A 151 -2.64 -15.99 -18.55
C LEU A 151 -1.71 -15.17 -17.67
N LEU A 152 -0.75 -14.51 -18.33
CA LEU A 152 0.12 -13.50 -17.75
C LEU A 152 -0.45 -12.12 -18.07
N THR A 153 -0.74 -11.29 -17.06
CA THR A 153 -1.36 -9.97 -17.26
C THR A 153 -0.47 -8.85 -16.73
N CYS A 154 -0.38 -7.78 -17.50
CA CYS A 154 0.21 -6.53 -17.04
C CYS A 154 -0.85 -5.66 -16.34
N HIS A 155 -0.73 -5.46 -15.03
CA HIS A 155 -1.68 -4.62 -14.27
C HIS A 155 -1.60 -3.11 -14.57
N TYR A 156 -0.60 -2.66 -15.35
CA TYR A 156 -0.45 -1.26 -15.74
C TYR A 156 -1.14 -0.91 -17.06
N CYS A 157 -1.06 -1.82 -18.04
CA CYS A 157 -1.65 -1.57 -19.36
C CYS A 157 -2.79 -2.53 -19.72
N GLY A 158 -3.03 -3.57 -18.90
CA GLY A 158 -4.04 -4.58 -19.12
C GLY A 158 -3.68 -5.61 -20.21
N PHE A 159 -2.50 -5.51 -20.82
CA PHE A 159 -2.11 -6.45 -21.86
C PHE A 159 -1.91 -7.86 -21.29
N THR A 160 -2.41 -8.87 -21.98
CA THR A 160 -2.33 -10.29 -21.59
C THR A 160 -1.43 -11.06 -22.54
N TYR A 161 -0.75 -12.07 -21.98
CA TYR A 161 0.16 -12.96 -22.70
C TYR A 161 -0.14 -14.40 -22.31
N PRO A 162 0.01 -15.37 -23.22
CA PRO A 162 -0.05 -16.78 -22.85
C PRO A 162 1.11 -17.13 -21.92
N VAL A 163 0.91 -18.12 -21.06
CA VAL A 163 1.99 -18.70 -20.27
C VAL A 163 2.89 -19.51 -21.22
N PRO A 164 4.19 -19.20 -21.30
CA PRO A 164 5.08 -19.96 -22.18
C PRO A 164 5.27 -21.38 -21.64
N THR A 165 5.41 -22.35 -22.52
CA THR A 165 5.72 -23.75 -22.20
C THR A 165 7.19 -23.97 -21.94
N GLU A 166 8.03 -23.12 -22.54
CA GLU A 166 9.49 -23.15 -22.44
C GLU A 166 10.02 -21.76 -22.12
N CYS A 167 11.13 -21.69 -21.43
CA CYS A 167 11.80 -20.42 -21.13
C CYS A 167 12.35 -19.78 -22.43
N PRO A 168 11.89 -18.59 -22.82
CA PRO A 168 12.38 -17.93 -24.04
C PRO A 168 13.88 -17.58 -24.00
N ASN A 169 14.50 -17.59 -22.81
CA ASN A 169 15.91 -17.25 -22.63
C ASN A 169 16.86 -18.46 -22.71
N CYS A 170 16.44 -19.63 -22.19
CA CYS A 170 17.33 -20.80 -22.12
C CYS A 170 16.70 -22.12 -22.59
N GLY A 171 15.47 -22.11 -23.11
CA GLY A 171 14.77 -23.31 -23.61
C GLY A 171 14.29 -24.29 -22.53
N SER A 172 14.55 -24.02 -21.25
CA SER A 172 14.13 -24.93 -20.18
C SER A 172 12.62 -24.92 -19.99
N THR A 173 12.05 -26.11 -19.77
CA THR A 173 10.63 -26.28 -19.41
C THR A 173 10.37 -26.09 -17.91
N GLU A 174 11.42 -25.92 -17.10
CA GLU A 174 11.31 -25.72 -15.65
C GLU A 174 10.89 -24.30 -15.30
N LEU A 175 9.65 -23.94 -15.63
CA LEU A 175 9.04 -22.67 -15.27
C LEU A 175 8.25 -22.84 -13.97
N MET A 176 8.60 -22.04 -12.95
CA MET A 176 7.98 -22.11 -11.63
C MET A 176 7.25 -20.84 -11.30
N GLY A 177 6.03 -20.97 -10.77
CA GLY A 177 5.33 -19.80 -10.16
C GLY A 177 6.09 -19.31 -8.94
N ARG A 178 6.59 -18.08 -8.97
CA ARG A 178 7.21 -17.38 -7.86
C ARG A 178 6.26 -16.31 -7.30
N GLY A 179 6.27 -16.14 -6.02
CA GLY A 179 5.39 -15.21 -5.30
C GLY A 179 4.33 -15.96 -4.49
N ILE A 180 4.08 -15.49 -3.29
CA ILE A 180 3.01 -16.02 -2.45
C ILE A 180 1.80 -15.13 -2.71
N GLY A 181 1.08 -15.36 -3.81
CA GLY A 181 -0.24 -14.77 -4.04
C GLY A 181 -1.29 -15.42 -3.14
N THR A 182 -2.42 -14.75 -2.97
CA THR A 182 -3.56 -15.27 -2.19
C THR A 182 -4.07 -16.62 -2.69
N GLU A 183 -4.00 -16.91 -3.99
CA GLU A 183 -4.32 -18.21 -4.57
C GLU A 183 -3.42 -19.33 -4.04
N ARG A 184 -2.11 -19.09 -4.00
CA ARG A 184 -1.18 -20.09 -3.47
C ARG A 184 -1.34 -20.30 -1.97
N ILE A 185 -1.69 -19.24 -1.23
CA ILE A 185 -2.02 -19.34 0.19
C ILE A 185 -3.28 -20.20 0.36
N GLU A 186 -4.31 -19.97 -0.48
CA GLU A 186 -5.55 -20.75 -0.50
C GLU A 186 -5.28 -22.22 -0.76
N ASP A 187 -4.51 -22.56 -1.82
CA ASP A 187 -4.13 -23.94 -2.16
C ASP A 187 -3.41 -24.63 -0.98
N GLN A 188 -2.38 -23.98 -0.41
CA GLN A 188 -1.59 -24.52 0.70
C GLN A 188 -2.40 -24.70 1.99
N ILE A 189 -3.26 -23.74 2.29
CA ILE A 189 -4.12 -23.79 3.49
C ILE A 189 -5.20 -24.88 3.32
N ALA A 190 -5.73 -25.10 2.13
CA ALA A 190 -6.65 -26.19 1.85
C ALA A 190 -6.01 -27.57 2.04
N GLU A 191 -4.71 -27.71 1.70
CA GLU A 191 -3.96 -28.95 1.97
C GLU A 191 -3.70 -29.15 3.48
N ILE A 192 -3.41 -28.08 4.24
CA ILE A 192 -3.10 -28.14 5.68
C ILE A 192 -4.36 -28.31 6.53
N PHE A 193 -5.47 -27.71 6.12
CA PHE A 193 -6.77 -27.73 6.80
C PHE A 193 -7.88 -28.13 5.83
N PRO A 194 -8.00 -29.43 5.49
CA PRO A 194 -9.03 -29.91 4.55
C PRO A 194 -10.47 -29.65 5.02
N GLU A 195 -10.65 -29.49 6.33
CA GLU A 195 -11.94 -29.17 6.96
C GLU A 195 -12.32 -27.68 6.87
N ALA A 196 -11.38 -26.81 6.51
CA ALA A 196 -11.63 -25.39 6.43
C ALA A 196 -12.48 -25.02 5.21
N ARG A 197 -13.48 -24.18 5.45
CA ARG A 197 -14.26 -23.55 4.38
C ARG A 197 -13.65 -22.19 4.07
N ILE A 198 -12.75 -22.18 3.11
CA ILE A 198 -11.91 -21.04 2.80
C ILE A 198 -12.65 -20.05 1.89
N ALA A 199 -12.50 -18.76 2.16
CA ALA A 199 -12.84 -17.67 1.26
C ALA A 199 -11.60 -16.82 0.96
N ARG A 200 -11.50 -16.30 -0.26
CA ARG A 200 -10.44 -15.40 -0.68
C ARG A 200 -11.01 -14.03 -1.02
N MET A 201 -10.44 -12.97 -0.42
CA MET A 201 -10.81 -11.57 -0.63
C MET A 201 -9.64 -10.78 -1.18
N ASP A 202 -9.57 -10.67 -2.48
CA ASP A 202 -8.60 -9.86 -3.20
C ASP A 202 -9.25 -9.18 -4.42
N LEU A 203 -8.46 -8.40 -5.17
CA LEU A 203 -8.96 -7.65 -6.32
C LEU A 203 -9.57 -8.55 -7.40
N ASP A 204 -9.11 -9.81 -7.52
CA ASP A 204 -9.57 -10.74 -8.55
C ASP A 204 -10.93 -11.36 -8.18
N THR A 205 -11.15 -11.67 -6.90
CA THR A 205 -12.40 -12.24 -6.39
C THR A 205 -13.49 -11.21 -6.12
N THR A 206 -13.13 -9.92 -6.04
CA THR A 206 -14.04 -8.83 -5.66
C THR A 206 -14.24 -7.79 -6.76
N ARG A 207 -14.11 -8.19 -8.04
CA ARG A 207 -14.24 -7.29 -9.19
C ARG A 207 -15.62 -6.66 -9.33
N THR A 208 -16.66 -7.33 -8.86
CA THR A 208 -18.02 -6.81 -8.85
C THR A 208 -18.51 -6.58 -7.43
N ARG A 209 -19.39 -5.60 -7.25
CA ARG A 209 -19.99 -5.29 -5.96
C ARG A 209 -20.72 -6.50 -5.38
N ASN A 210 -21.46 -7.24 -6.19
CA ASN A 210 -22.20 -8.43 -5.76
C ASN A 210 -21.25 -9.54 -5.26
N ALA A 211 -20.10 -9.75 -5.90
CA ALA A 211 -19.12 -10.73 -5.46
C ALA A 211 -18.52 -10.34 -4.10
N TYR A 212 -18.23 -9.06 -3.91
CA TYR A 212 -17.74 -8.53 -2.63
C TYR A 212 -18.78 -8.70 -1.50
N GLU A 213 -20.01 -8.27 -1.73
CA GLU A 213 -21.10 -8.37 -0.74
C GLU A 213 -21.41 -9.84 -0.37
N ARG A 214 -21.36 -10.75 -1.36
CA ARG A 214 -21.54 -12.19 -1.12
C ARG A 214 -20.44 -12.78 -0.26
N LEU A 215 -19.17 -12.46 -0.53
CA LEU A 215 -18.03 -12.92 0.29
C LEU A 215 -18.17 -12.49 1.75
N ILE A 216 -18.54 -11.24 1.99
CA ILE A 216 -18.78 -10.72 3.34
C ILE A 216 -19.94 -11.46 4.01
N SER A 217 -21.07 -11.62 3.31
CA SER A 217 -22.25 -12.31 3.83
C SER A 217 -21.94 -13.77 4.19
N ASP A 218 -21.22 -14.50 3.31
CA ASP A 218 -20.87 -15.90 3.54
C ASP A 218 -19.90 -16.06 4.72
N PHE A 219 -18.97 -15.12 4.90
CA PHE A 219 -18.07 -15.15 6.04
C PHE A 219 -18.79 -14.72 7.33
N SER A 220 -19.58 -13.66 7.32
CA SER A 220 -20.33 -13.19 8.49
C SER A 220 -21.34 -14.24 8.99
N SER A 221 -22.00 -14.97 8.09
CA SER A 221 -22.96 -16.04 8.45
C SER A 221 -22.26 -17.32 8.92
N GLY A 222 -20.94 -17.46 8.74
CA GLY A 222 -20.18 -18.66 9.10
C GLY A 222 -20.24 -19.77 8.05
N LYS A 223 -20.73 -19.51 6.84
CA LYS A 223 -20.63 -20.47 5.72
C LYS A 223 -19.17 -20.72 5.37
N THR A 224 -18.33 -19.70 5.48
CA THR A 224 -16.86 -19.80 5.41
C THR A 224 -16.28 -19.47 6.78
N ASN A 225 -15.20 -20.15 7.17
CA ASN A 225 -14.59 -20.03 8.49
C ASN A 225 -13.10 -19.59 8.46
N LEU A 226 -12.50 -19.53 7.26
CA LEU A 226 -11.14 -19.02 7.08
C LEU A 226 -11.12 -18.06 5.90
N LEU A 227 -10.74 -16.81 6.17
CA LEU A 227 -10.66 -15.75 5.17
C LEU A 227 -9.22 -15.42 4.86
N ILE A 228 -8.82 -15.58 3.60
CA ILE A 228 -7.51 -15.16 3.12
C ILE A 228 -7.68 -13.86 2.35
N GLY A 229 -6.91 -12.81 2.71
CA GLY A 229 -7.11 -11.59 1.96
C GLY A 229 -5.97 -10.57 2.07
N THR A 230 -6.16 -9.52 1.29
CA THR A 230 -5.24 -8.40 1.17
C THR A 230 -5.76 -7.18 1.93
N GLN A 231 -5.30 -5.99 1.60
CA GLN A 231 -5.75 -4.72 2.22
C GLN A 231 -7.27 -4.54 2.27
N MET A 232 -8.03 -5.28 1.48
CA MET A 232 -9.50 -5.20 1.51
C MET A 232 -10.10 -5.68 2.83
N ILE A 233 -9.43 -6.60 3.54
CA ILE A 233 -9.89 -7.11 4.84
C ILE A 233 -9.77 -6.06 5.96
N SER A 234 -8.85 -5.11 5.82
CA SER A 234 -8.62 -4.09 6.85
C SER A 234 -9.77 -3.06 6.95
N LYS A 235 -10.60 -2.94 5.89
CA LYS A 235 -11.56 -1.85 5.74
C LYS A 235 -12.98 -2.24 6.09
N GLY A 236 -13.63 -1.49 7.00
CA GLY A 236 -15.08 -1.45 7.19
C GLY A 236 -15.79 -2.76 7.51
N LEU A 237 -15.06 -3.85 7.76
CA LEU A 237 -15.64 -5.16 8.02
C LEU A 237 -15.71 -5.43 9.52
N ASP A 238 -16.84 -5.95 9.96
CA ASP A 238 -17.07 -6.37 11.34
C ASP A 238 -17.48 -7.83 11.39
N PHE A 239 -16.63 -8.66 12.02
CA PHE A 239 -16.85 -10.10 12.11
C PHE A 239 -16.81 -10.55 13.57
N ASP A 240 -17.94 -10.96 14.10
CA ASP A 240 -18.12 -11.32 15.51
C ASP A 240 -17.36 -12.58 15.94
N LYS A 241 -17.09 -13.51 15.03
CA LYS A 241 -16.55 -14.85 15.32
C LYS A 241 -15.05 -14.98 15.04
N VAL A 242 -14.38 -13.91 14.60
CA VAL A 242 -12.96 -13.95 14.31
C VAL A 242 -12.17 -13.90 15.62
N SER A 243 -11.53 -15.01 15.96
CA SER A 243 -10.67 -15.13 17.14
C SER A 243 -9.18 -15.02 16.82
N VAL A 244 -8.78 -15.40 15.59
CA VAL A 244 -7.38 -15.43 15.16
C VAL A 244 -7.17 -14.61 13.90
N VAL A 245 -6.12 -13.79 13.90
CA VAL A 245 -5.61 -13.09 12.72
C VAL A 245 -4.14 -13.43 12.52
N GLY A 246 -3.77 -13.92 11.35
CA GLY A 246 -2.39 -14.18 10.97
C GLY A 246 -1.88 -13.12 9.99
N ILE A 247 -0.89 -12.33 10.37
CA ILE A 247 -0.15 -11.44 9.46
C ILE A 247 1.05 -12.23 8.93
N LEU A 248 0.95 -12.69 7.67
CA LEU A 248 1.90 -13.65 7.11
C LEU A 248 3.31 -13.09 6.85
N ASN A 249 3.41 -11.79 6.55
CA ASN A 249 4.68 -11.15 6.23
C ASN A 249 4.62 -9.63 6.48
N ALA A 250 4.96 -9.21 7.69
CA ALA A 250 5.03 -7.79 8.05
C ALA A 250 6.14 -7.05 7.28
N ASP A 251 7.27 -7.73 7.00
CA ASP A 251 8.42 -7.12 6.30
C ASP A 251 8.05 -6.60 4.90
N SER A 252 7.05 -7.19 4.24
CA SER A 252 6.60 -6.73 2.92
C SER A 252 5.99 -5.33 2.92
N MET A 253 5.50 -4.87 4.06
CA MET A 253 4.97 -3.52 4.26
C MET A 253 6.09 -2.54 4.61
N LEU A 254 7.05 -2.98 5.42
CA LEU A 254 8.15 -2.17 5.94
C LEU A 254 9.21 -1.84 4.88
N ASN A 255 9.47 -2.78 3.97
CA ASN A 255 10.50 -2.65 2.93
C ASN A 255 10.01 -1.97 1.64
N TYR A 256 8.88 -1.28 1.68
CA TYR A 256 8.41 -0.50 0.53
C TYR A 256 9.24 0.78 0.40
N PRO A 257 9.74 1.14 -0.81
CA PRO A 257 10.62 2.30 -1.00
C PRO A 257 9.82 3.61 -1.03
N ASP A 258 9.20 3.96 0.09
CA ASP A 258 8.43 5.17 0.30
C ASP A 258 8.64 5.69 1.73
N PHE A 259 8.74 7.00 1.90
CA PHE A 259 8.93 7.61 3.22
C PHE A 259 7.73 7.40 4.17
N ARG A 260 6.57 7.01 3.63
CA ARG A 260 5.36 6.65 4.39
C ARG A 260 5.29 5.16 4.74
N ALA A 261 6.30 4.35 4.37
CA ALA A 261 6.22 2.90 4.51
C ALA A 261 5.92 2.46 5.95
N TYR A 262 6.59 3.05 6.93
CA TYR A 262 6.38 2.73 8.35
C TYR A 262 5.01 3.19 8.86
N GLU A 263 4.57 4.38 8.47
CA GLU A 263 3.22 4.88 8.77
C GLU A 263 2.15 3.94 8.23
N HIS A 264 2.21 3.61 6.93
CA HIS A 264 1.25 2.71 6.29
C HIS A 264 1.31 1.28 6.86
N ALA A 265 2.50 0.79 7.22
CA ALA A 265 2.67 -0.53 7.82
C ALA A 265 2.00 -0.59 9.21
N PHE A 266 2.22 0.42 10.05
CA PHE A 266 1.57 0.52 11.36
C PHE A 266 0.05 0.56 11.22
N MET A 267 -0.48 1.46 10.39
CA MET A 267 -1.92 1.61 10.14
C MET A 267 -2.54 0.28 9.70
N MET A 268 -1.90 -0.38 8.74
CA MET A 268 -2.39 -1.65 8.20
C MET A 268 -2.36 -2.76 9.26
N MET A 269 -1.25 -2.91 10.00
CA MET A 269 -1.14 -3.92 11.04
C MET A 269 -2.12 -3.66 12.17
N ALA A 270 -2.29 -2.42 12.61
CA ALA A 270 -3.25 -2.05 13.64
C ALA A 270 -4.70 -2.32 13.21
N GLN A 271 -5.08 -1.94 11.99
CA GLN A 271 -6.43 -2.17 11.45
C GLN A 271 -6.75 -3.66 11.31
N VAL A 272 -5.81 -4.44 10.75
CA VAL A 272 -5.98 -5.89 10.57
C VAL A 272 -6.03 -6.58 11.93
N SER A 273 -5.16 -6.19 12.86
CA SER A 273 -5.17 -6.71 14.24
C SER A 273 -6.50 -6.42 14.93
N GLY A 274 -7.07 -5.25 14.72
CA GLY A 274 -8.38 -4.87 15.25
C GLY A 274 -9.55 -5.75 14.79
N ARG A 275 -9.35 -6.66 13.83
CA ARG A 275 -10.36 -7.63 13.40
C ARG A 275 -10.42 -8.85 14.32
N ALA A 276 -9.38 -9.14 15.11
CA ALA A 276 -9.38 -10.24 16.06
C ALA A 276 -10.05 -9.85 17.37
N GLY A 277 -10.95 -10.71 17.88
CA GLY A 277 -11.56 -10.60 19.19
C GLY A 277 -12.69 -9.58 19.28
N ARG A 278 -13.90 -10.09 19.56
CA ARG A 278 -15.09 -9.29 19.87
C ARG A 278 -16.01 -10.10 20.79
N LYS A 279 -17.02 -9.45 21.37
CA LYS A 279 -18.04 -10.10 22.25
C LYS A 279 -17.47 -10.91 23.40
N GLY A 280 -16.53 -10.32 24.16
CA GLY A 280 -16.10 -10.87 25.44
C GLY A 280 -14.90 -11.81 25.41
N LYS A 281 -14.38 -12.15 24.24
CA LYS A 281 -13.11 -12.87 24.10
C LYS A 281 -12.02 -11.96 23.51
N ARG A 282 -10.86 -11.97 24.15
CA ARG A 282 -9.67 -11.32 23.61
C ARG A 282 -9.17 -12.11 22.40
N GLY A 283 -9.02 -11.45 21.25
CA GLY A 283 -8.50 -12.10 20.05
C GLY A 283 -7.00 -12.30 20.10
N LEU A 284 -6.49 -13.18 19.23
CA LEU A 284 -5.08 -13.46 19.05
C LEU A 284 -4.61 -13.05 17.66
N VAL A 285 -3.52 -12.31 17.60
CA VAL A 285 -2.85 -11.94 16.35
C VAL A 285 -1.47 -12.59 16.30
N ILE A 286 -1.20 -13.36 15.26
CA ILE A 286 0.15 -13.91 15.01
C ILE A 286 0.83 -13.05 13.95
N LEU A 287 1.82 -12.26 14.38
CA LEU A 287 2.57 -11.35 13.51
C LEU A 287 3.90 -12.00 13.13
N GLN A 288 4.02 -12.43 11.88
CA GLN A 288 5.24 -13.04 11.36
C GLN A 288 6.16 -11.99 10.73
N THR A 289 7.40 -11.92 11.20
CA THR A 289 8.44 -11.00 10.69
C THR A 289 9.83 -11.62 10.76
N LYS A 290 10.73 -11.16 9.89
CA LYS A 290 12.17 -11.50 9.94
C LYS A 290 12.97 -10.62 10.91
N ASN A 291 12.36 -9.51 11.35
CA ASN A 291 12.99 -8.47 12.14
C ASN A 291 12.12 -8.10 13.35
N PRO A 292 11.98 -9.01 14.34
CA PRO A 292 11.09 -8.81 15.49
C PRO A 292 11.51 -7.65 16.40
N THR A 293 12.77 -7.24 16.34
CA THR A 293 13.34 -6.17 17.18
C THR A 293 13.20 -4.77 16.62
N LEU A 294 12.60 -4.60 15.42
CA LEU A 294 12.34 -3.28 14.87
C LEU A 294 11.39 -2.49 15.78
N PRO A 295 11.68 -1.20 16.07
CA PRO A 295 10.85 -0.37 16.96
C PRO A 295 9.37 -0.37 16.57
N ILE A 296 9.06 -0.34 15.27
CA ILE A 296 7.68 -0.36 14.78
C ILE A 296 6.91 -1.64 15.19
N ILE A 297 7.57 -2.79 15.30
CA ILE A 297 6.93 -4.04 15.74
C ILE A 297 6.47 -3.89 17.19
N SER A 298 7.33 -3.36 18.07
CA SER A 298 6.96 -3.06 19.45
C SER A 298 5.83 -2.03 19.52
N GLN A 299 5.89 -0.98 18.71
CA GLN A 299 4.85 0.05 18.64
C GLN A 299 3.48 -0.54 18.22
N VAL A 300 3.46 -1.47 17.27
CA VAL A 300 2.23 -2.18 16.86
C VAL A 300 1.72 -3.07 18.00
N VAL A 301 2.59 -3.83 18.66
CA VAL A 301 2.23 -4.73 19.77
C VAL A 301 1.56 -3.96 20.92
N HIS A 302 2.11 -2.80 21.26
CA HIS A 302 1.59 -1.96 22.35
C HIS A 302 0.56 -0.92 21.89
N ASN A 303 0.23 -0.89 20.58
CA ASN A 303 -0.61 0.14 19.96
C ASN A 303 -0.13 1.57 20.28
N ASP A 304 1.20 1.74 20.30
CA ASP A 304 1.86 3.01 20.68
C ASP A 304 2.04 3.92 19.45
N TYR A 305 0.92 4.56 19.07
CA TYR A 305 0.92 5.53 17.96
C TYR A 305 1.77 6.76 18.27
N GLU A 306 1.83 7.18 19.54
CA GLU A 306 2.56 8.39 19.94
C GLU A 306 4.06 8.24 19.75
N ALA A 307 4.64 7.11 20.14
CA ALA A 307 6.05 6.80 19.91
C ALA A 307 6.36 6.70 18.40
N LEU A 308 5.49 6.06 17.62
CA LEU A 308 5.60 6.03 16.16
C LEU A 308 5.61 7.44 15.57
N PHE A 309 4.63 8.27 15.96
CA PHE A 309 4.48 9.62 15.46
C PHE A 309 5.72 10.46 15.73
N LYS A 310 6.25 10.47 16.95
CA LYS A 310 7.46 11.20 17.32
C LYS A 310 8.66 10.78 16.46
N GLY A 311 8.91 9.48 16.34
CA GLY A 311 10.04 8.96 15.56
C GLY A 311 9.93 9.31 14.07
N ILE A 312 8.76 9.13 13.47
CA ILE A 312 8.54 9.48 12.06
C ILE A 312 8.65 10.98 11.82
N LEU A 313 8.15 11.84 12.73
CA LEU A 313 8.27 13.29 12.55
C LEU A 313 9.71 13.79 12.58
N GLU A 314 10.56 13.24 13.45
CA GLU A 314 12.00 13.57 13.48
C GLU A 314 12.66 13.23 12.15
N GLU A 315 12.41 12.03 11.62
CA GLU A 315 12.91 11.61 10.32
C GLU A 315 12.40 12.50 9.19
N ARG A 316 11.09 12.80 9.16
CA ARG A 316 10.50 13.66 8.14
C ARG A 316 11.02 15.09 8.15
N ARG A 317 11.33 15.62 9.33
CA ARG A 317 11.96 16.94 9.46
C ARG A 317 13.38 16.92 8.90
N MET A 318 14.16 15.89 9.24
CA MET A 318 15.54 15.73 8.77
C MET A 318 15.62 15.59 7.24
N PHE A 319 14.71 14.82 6.65
CA PHE A 319 14.71 14.54 5.21
C PHE A 319 13.79 15.43 4.38
N HIS A 320 13.26 16.52 4.96
CA HIS A 320 12.42 17.49 4.27
C HIS A 320 11.16 16.86 3.65
N TYR A 321 10.34 16.19 4.50
CA TYR A 321 9.07 15.57 4.10
C TYR A 321 7.86 16.26 4.77
N PRO A 322 6.63 16.05 4.26
CA PRO A 322 5.41 16.45 4.94
C PRO A 322 5.33 15.88 6.36
N PRO A 323 4.84 16.61 7.37
CA PRO A 323 4.09 17.88 7.28
C PRO A 323 4.93 19.16 7.24
N PHE A 324 6.27 19.09 7.22
CA PHE A 324 7.15 20.26 7.27
C PHE A 324 7.39 20.86 5.90
N PHE A 325 7.27 20.05 4.85
CA PHE A 325 7.49 20.43 3.47
C PHE A 325 6.33 19.98 2.60
N HIS A 326 6.10 20.67 1.50
CA HIS A 326 5.25 20.22 0.40
C HIS A 326 6.09 19.48 -0.65
N LEU A 327 5.55 18.41 -1.18
CA LEU A 327 6.18 17.68 -2.27
C LEU A 327 5.43 17.95 -3.57
N ILE A 328 6.19 18.23 -4.63
CA ILE A 328 5.63 18.27 -5.99
C ILE A 328 6.45 17.32 -6.86
N ASN A 329 5.82 16.23 -7.28
CA ASN A 329 6.40 15.37 -8.31
C ASN A 329 6.06 15.92 -9.69
N VAL A 330 7.08 16.22 -10.48
CA VAL A 330 6.95 16.63 -11.89
C VAL A 330 7.29 15.41 -12.74
N PHE A 331 6.33 14.90 -13.47
CA PHE A 331 6.51 13.78 -14.37
C PHE A 331 6.57 14.24 -15.81
N LEU A 332 7.53 13.70 -16.54
CA LEU A 332 7.66 13.85 -17.98
C LEU A 332 7.45 12.50 -18.63
N LYS A 333 6.62 12.46 -19.69
CA LYS A 333 6.36 11.23 -20.46
C LYS A 333 6.58 11.47 -21.94
N HIS A 334 7.31 10.56 -22.59
CA HIS A 334 7.51 10.57 -24.04
C HIS A 334 7.76 9.16 -24.59
N LYS A 335 7.34 8.89 -25.85
CA LYS A 335 7.60 7.60 -26.51
C LYS A 335 9.09 7.35 -26.72
N ASN A 336 9.83 8.37 -27.11
CA ASN A 336 11.29 8.28 -27.31
C ASN A 336 12.01 8.55 -25.99
N GLU A 337 12.83 7.59 -25.54
CA GLU A 337 13.55 7.67 -24.27
C GLU A 337 14.59 8.81 -24.25
N LYS A 338 15.32 8.99 -25.34
CA LYS A 338 16.35 10.05 -25.44
C LYS A 338 15.74 11.44 -25.31
N ILE A 339 14.60 11.67 -25.98
CA ILE A 339 13.86 12.94 -25.90
C ILE A 339 13.33 13.14 -24.48
N CYS A 340 12.75 12.11 -23.85
CA CYS A 340 12.26 12.19 -22.48
C CYS A 340 13.38 12.53 -21.49
N GLN A 341 14.54 11.93 -21.65
CA GLN A 341 15.71 12.19 -20.82
C GLN A 341 16.23 13.61 -21.02
N GLN A 342 16.44 14.04 -22.27
CA GLN A 342 16.91 15.39 -22.56
C GLN A 342 15.97 16.45 -22.03
N ALA A 343 14.67 16.32 -22.31
CA ALA A 343 13.65 17.23 -21.78
C ALA A 343 13.67 17.31 -20.24
N SER A 344 13.85 16.16 -19.57
CA SER A 344 13.90 16.12 -18.11
C SER A 344 15.14 16.81 -17.54
N LEU A 345 16.29 16.70 -18.21
CA LEU A 345 17.52 17.40 -17.82
C LEU A 345 17.39 18.92 -18.01
N GLU A 346 16.86 19.37 -19.15
CA GLU A 346 16.63 20.78 -19.42
C GLU A 346 15.63 21.40 -18.44
N LEU A 347 14.49 20.73 -18.22
CA LEU A 347 13.50 21.17 -17.22
C LEU A 347 14.11 21.19 -15.81
N GLY A 348 14.83 20.15 -15.41
CA GLY A 348 15.49 20.08 -14.12
C GLY A 348 16.51 21.22 -13.91
N LYS A 349 17.28 21.58 -14.95
CA LYS A 349 18.19 22.72 -14.92
C LYS A 349 17.43 24.04 -14.73
N THR A 350 16.35 24.25 -15.47
CA THR A 350 15.50 25.44 -15.36
C THR A 350 14.91 25.58 -13.96
N LEU A 351 14.34 24.50 -13.43
CA LEU A 351 13.76 24.49 -12.10
C LEU A 351 14.81 24.72 -11.01
N ARG A 352 16.02 24.15 -11.13
CA ARG A 352 17.12 24.45 -10.18
C ARG A 352 17.55 25.90 -10.23
N GLY A 353 17.47 26.56 -11.38
CA GLY A 353 17.75 28.00 -11.47
C GLY A 353 16.83 28.86 -10.59
N TRP A 354 15.59 28.41 -10.32
CA TRP A 354 14.62 29.13 -9.50
C TRP A 354 14.51 28.60 -8.07
N PHE A 355 14.61 27.29 -7.90
CA PHE A 355 14.34 26.61 -6.62
C PHE A 355 15.59 26.05 -5.94
N GLY A 356 16.76 26.12 -6.59
CA GLY A 356 18.03 25.66 -6.03
C GLY A 356 18.02 24.17 -5.67
N GLU A 357 18.52 23.86 -4.47
CA GLU A 357 18.65 22.50 -3.93
C GLU A 357 17.32 21.81 -3.61
N ARG A 358 16.21 22.54 -3.64
CA ARG A 358 14.85 21.99 -3.48
C ARG A 358 14.44 21.04 -4.62
N VAL A 359 15.23 21.03 -5.71
CA VAL A 359 14.97 20.22 -6.91
C VAL A 359 15.86 18.99 -6.94
N LEU A 360 15.25 17.83 -6.80
CA LEU A 360 15.90 16.52 -6.85
C LEU A 360 15.60 15.81 -8.19
N GLY A 361 16.56 15.06 -8.67
CA GLY A 361 16.45 14.38 -9.97
C GLY A 361 16.91 15.27 -11.14
N PRO A 362 16.55 14.97 -12.42
CA PRO A 362 15.57 13.95 -12.84
C PRO A 362 16.06 12.51 -12.69
N ASP A 363 15.15 11.64 -12.24
CA ASP A 363 15.42 10.21 -12.06
C ASP A 363 14.40 9.34 -12.81
N LYS A 364 14.73 8.06 -12.98
CA LYS A 364 13.78 7.03 -13.39
C LYS A 364 12.92 6.65 -12.18
N PRO A 365 11.58 6.75 -12.25
CA PRO A 365 10.74 6.18 -11.21
C PRO A 365 10.84 4.64 -11.19
N ALA A 366 10.37 3.99 -10.13
CA ALA A 366 10.37 2.53 -10.01
C ALA A 366 9.75 1.82 -11.23
N VAL A 367 8.72 2.42 -11.84
CA VAL A 367 8.16 2.02 -13.12
C VAL A 367 8.48 3.11 -14.14
N ALA A 368 9.55 2.91 -14.90
CA ALA A 368 10.08 3.93 -15.81
C ALA A 368 9.43 3.93 -17.21
N ARG A 369 8.57 2.92 -17.53
CA ARG A 369 7.82 2.86 -18.80
C ARG A 369 6.44 2.27 -18.58
N VAL A 370 5.40 2.94 -19.08
CA VAL A 370 4.01 2.50 -19.04
C VAL A 370 3.35 2.79 -20.39
N LYS A 371 2.65 1.80 -20.98
CA LYS A 371 1.97 1.92 -22.29
C LYS A 371 2.88 2.53 -23.38
N ASN A 372 4.11 2.04 -23.47
CA ASN A 372 5.17 2.52 -24.38
C ASN A 372 5.60 3.98 -24.17
N MET A 373 5.22 4.60 -23.07
CA MET A 373 5.68 5.94 -22.68
C MET A 373 6.80 5.83 -21.65
N ASN A 374 7.98 6.33 -21.95
CA ASN A 374 9.07 6.46 -20.99
C ASN A 374 8.79 7.59 -20.02
N ILE A 375 9.14 7.41 -18.75
CA ILE A 375 8.82 8.32 -17.66
C ILE A 375 10.10 8.80 -16.99
N ARG A 376 10.15 10.10 -16.68
CA ARG A 376 11.16 10.72 -15.80
C ARG A 376 10.43 11.50 -14.72
N LYS A 377 11.03 11.58 -13.55
CA LYS A 377 10.49 12.25 -12.39
C LYS A 377 11.49 13.26 -11.84
N ILE A 378 11.03 14.48 -11.59
CA ILE A 378 11.72 15.50 -10.81
C ILE A 378 10.90 15.71 -9.55
N VAL A 379 11.54 15.88 -8.40
CA VAL A 379 10.87 16.13 -7.13
C VAL A 379 11.26 17.50 -6.62
N LEU A 380 10.27 18.33 -6.28
CA LEU A 380 10.46 19.56 -5.55
C LEU A 380 10.06 19.34 -4.10
N LYS A 381 10.92 19.74 -3.16
CA LYS A 381 10.65 19.79 -1.73
C LYS A 381 10.62 21.25 -1.30
N LEU A 382 9.44 21.74 -0.96
CA LEU A 382 9.17 23.15 -0.71
C LEU A 382 8.77 23.36 0.75
N GLU A 383 9.42 24.26 1.44
CA GLU A 383 9.13 24.59 2.83
C GLU A 383 7.72 25.16 2.99
N ASN A 384 7.11 24.87 4.14
CA ASN A 384 5.86 25.51 4.51
C ASN A 384 6.05 27.05 4.57
N GLY A 385 5.10 27.78 3.99
CA GLY A 385 5.16 29.25 3.95
C GLY A 385 5.70 29.83 2.64
N ILE A 386 6.25 28.99 1.72
CA ILE A 386 6.59 29.45 0.39
C ILE A 386 5.32 29.91 -0.36
N ASP A 387 5.45 30.96 -1.17
CA ASP A 387 4.34 31.46 -2.00
C ASP A 387 3.94 30.43 -3.08
N GLN A 388 2.94 29.63 -2.77
CA GLN A 388 2.41 28.59 -3.65
C GLN A 388 1.87 29.12 -4.99
N LYS A 389 1.47 30.41 -5.05
CA LYS A 389 1.03 31.05 -6.28
C LYS A 389 2.20 31.23 -7.22
N LYS A 390 3.30 31.80 -6.72
CA LYS A 390 4.54 31.94 -7.48
C LYS A 390 5.12 30.61 -7.94
N VAL A 391 5.11 29.60 -7.06
CA VAL A 391 5.54 28.24 -7.45
C VAL A 391 4.76 27.74 -8.66
N ARG A 392 3.43 27.85 -8.62
CA ARG A 392 2.58 27.44 -9.75
C ARG A 392 2.83 28.23 -11.01
N GLU A 393 3.06 29.53 -10.90
CA GLU A 393 3.41 30.40 -12.03
C GLU A 393 4.73 29.96 -12.69
N TYR A 394 5.77 29.72 -11.89
CA TYR A 394 7.05 29.21 -12.39
C TYR A 394 6.93 27.85 -13.07
N LEU A 395 6.23 26.90 -12.46
CA LEU A 395 6.00 25.57 -13.04
C LEU A 395 5.23 25.65 -14.35
N LYS A 396 4.17 26.46 -14.42
CA LYS A 396 3.39 26.69 -15.64
C LYS A 396 4.22 27.36 -16.72
N TYR A 397 5.05 28.34 -16.36
CA TYR A 397 5.96 29.02 -17.28
C TYR A 397 6.98 28.04 -17.87
N ALA A 398 7.65 27.25 -17.01
CA ALA A 398 8.61 26.24 -17.46
C ALA A 398 7.96 25.21 -18.40
N GLN A 399 6.78 24.71 -18.07
CA GLN A 399 6.03 23.79 -18.93
C GLN A 399 5.70 24.42 -20.26
N THR A 400 5.22 25.67 -20.28
CA THR A 400 4.85 26.38 -21.51
C THR A 400 6.07 26.60 -22.41
N MET A 401 7.21 26.97 -21.84
CA MET A 401 8.45 27.15 -22.60
C MET A 401 8.94 25.84 -23.20
N MET A 402 8.93 24.76 -22.42
CA MET A 402 9.29 23.42 -22.90
C MET A 402 8.40 22.94 -24.06
N LEU A 403 7.08 23.10 -23.93
CA LEU A 403 6.14 22.61 -24.95
C LEU A 403 6.08 23.49 -26.22
N LYS A 404 6.63 24.71 -26.20
CA LYS A 404 6.80 25.55 -27.38
C LYS A 404 7.98 25.09 -28.23
N ASP A 405 8.94 24.36 -27.67
CA ASP A 405 10.07 23.83 -28.42
C ASP A 405 9.64 22.67 -29.32
N PRO A 406 9.83 22.76 -30.66
CA PRO A 406 9.40 21.71 -31.57
C PRO A 406 10.00 20.32 -31.26
N ARG A 407 11.17 20.27 -30.61
CA ARG A 407 11.81 19.01 -30.17
C ARG A 407 10.93 18.22 -29.18
N TYR A 408 10.06 18.91 -28.43
CA TYR A 408 9.27 18.37 -27.34
C TYR A 408 7.76 18.38 -27.60
N GLY A 409 7.31 18.53 -28.85
CA GLY A 409 5.90 18.66 -29.22
C GLY A 409 4.98 17.53 -28.74
N ALA A 410 5.51 16.30 -28.57
CA ALA A 410 4.77 15.14 -28.06
C ALA A 410 5.03 14.85 -26.57
N LEU A 411 5.77 15.73 -25.89
CA LEU A 411 6.07 15.58 -24.47
C LEU A 411 4.83 15.85 -23.63
N GLN A 412 4.56 14.98 -22.67
CA GLN A 412 3.53 15.17 -21.66
C GLN A 412 4.20 15.54 -20.33
N ILE A 413 3.81 16.65 -19.74
CA ILE A 413 4.26 17.08 -18.41
C ILE A 413 3.03 17.17 -17.51
N TYR A 414 3.10 16.56 -16.33
CA TYR A 414 2.05 16.65 -15.31
C TYR A 414 2.64 16.68 -13.91
N TYR A 415 1.85 17.19 -13.00
CA TYR A 415 2.24 17.41 -11.61
C TYR A 415 1.39 16.55 -10.68
N ASP A 416 2.05 16.05 -9.63
CA ASP A 416 1.37 15.42 -8.50
C ASP A 416 1.83 16.13 -7.23
N VAL A 417 0.92 16.85 -6.61
CA VAL A 417 1.18 17.66 -5.41
C VAL A 417 0.81 16.81 -4.20
N ASP A 418 1.70 16.78 -3.22
CA ASP A 418 1.59 15.97 -2.00
C ASP A 418 1.17 14.52 -2.33
N PRO A 419 2.04 13.76 -3.06
CA PRO A 419 1.77 12.38 -3.46
C PRO A 419 1.58 11.48 -2.24
N GLN A 420 0.73 10.47 -2.41
CA GLN A 420 0.42 9.45 -1.39
C GLN A 420 0.99 8.10 -1.80
#